data_aef9fa0e174704acc7858a43f3b9e4e1
#
_entry.id   aef9fa0e174704acc7858a43f3b9e4e1
#
_cell.length_a   1.000
_cell.length_b   1.000
_cell.length_c   1.000
_cell.angle_alpha   90.00
_cell.angle_beta   90.00
_cell.angle_gamma   90.00
#
_symmetry.space_group_name_H-M   'P 1'
#
loop_
_entity.id
_entity.type
_entity.pdbx_description
1 polymer ?
#
loop_
_entity_poly.entity_id
_entity_poly.type
_entity_poly.pdbx_seq_one_letter_code
_entity_poly.pdbx_strand_id
1 'polypeptide(L)'
;MSNTNKNAEVINADAPHPSGGWTSGLFYGIVAALFYTISALFVRQLVEMKSPYALPLFIRESVAAFVALPIVIWGLIRHTIPTNQWRFWGLLFGVSCLMQVLGNITYIWLFDMAGIAIALSCVWTGGLFSAQTFDLVCLKERFNVRTFIGLSIVLAAICCIGIGLGLSSNTLTSLSQYGAGAIALVILGGLLVGIMNSSTMASVRVAHKNSVPFWVPILLVPGSGTIVLGTLSWMEHGSGIFTALTYEQFGVALVAGIANLIAFAALVKGLGTTSLAYMNLLNASQVALGALAGILWFKELWNGFIIAGIVLTIVAILTAKQKDDSESKQEL
;
A
#
# COMPACT_ATOMS: atom_id res chain seq x y z
N MET A 1 -30.18 -40.58 -23.22
CA MET A 1 -30.02 -39.69 -22.05
C MET A 1 -28.67 -39.98 -21.43
N SER A 2 -27.65 -39.21 -21.72
CA SER A 2 -26.32 -39.16 -21.11
C SER A 2 -25.35 -38.56 -22.10
N ASN A 3 -25.22 -37.22 -22.13
CA ASN A 3 -24.07 -36.54 -22.74
C ASN A 3 -24.10 -35.02 -22.45
N THR A 4 -24.13 -34.63 -21.17
CA THR A 4 -24.08 -33.23 -20.76
C THR A 4 -23.22 -33.05 -19.51
N ASN A 5 -21.96 -33.48 -19.53
CA ASN A 5 -21.04 -33.10 -18.44
C ASN A 5 -19.54 -33.27 -18.78
N LYS A 6 -19.14 -33.11 -20.05
CA LYS A 6 -17.69 -33.18 -20.40
C LYS A 6 -17.07 -31.85 -20.81
N ASN A 7 -17.85 -30.75 -20.86
CA ASN A 7 -17.33 -29.43 -21.30
C ASN A 7 -17.01 -28.46 -20.17
N ALA A 8 -17.07 -28.87 -18.91
CA ALA A 8 -16.76 -27.99 -17.79
C ALA A 8 -15.31 -28.07 -17.25
N GLU A 9 -14.53 -29.06 -17.75
CA GLU A 9 -13.18 -29.32 -17.21
C GLU A 9 -12.00 -28.84 -18.09
N VAL A 10 -12.28 -28.25 -19.26
CA VAL A 10 -11.23 -27.89 -20.24
C VAL A 10 -10.90 -26.41 -20.25
N ILE A 11 -11.46 -25.56 -19.38
CA ILE A 11 -11.29 -24.09 -19.46
C ILE A 11 -10.16 -23.55 -18.55
N ASN A 12 -9.29 -24.36 -17.97
CA ASN A 12 -8.25 -23.81 -17.07
C ASN A 12 -6.83 -24.35 -17.21
N ALA A 13 -6.45 -24.95 -18.32
CA ALA A 13 -5.10 -25.51 -18.47
C ALA A 13 -4.08 -24.61 -19.18
N ASP A 14 -4.50 -23.56 -19.90
CA ASP A 14 -3.60 -22.72 -20.72
C ASP A 14 -3.78 -21.21 -20.53
N ALA A 15 -3.95 -20.74 -19.29
CA ALA A 15 -3.65 -19.34 -19.04
C ALA A 15 -2.13 -19.19 -19.13
N PRO A 16 -1.59 -18.36 -20.04
CA PRO A 16 -0.15 -18.16 -20.12
C PRO A 16 0.35 -17.65 -18.79
N HIS A 17 1.11 -18.49 -18.07
CA HIS A 17 1.87 -18.03 -16.93
C HIS A 17 2.72 -16.87 -17.43
N PRO A 18 2.59 -15.65 -16.87
CA PRO A 18 3.42 -14.55 -17.29
C PRO A 18 4.88 -14.97 -17.06
N SER A 19 5.63 -15.02 -18.14
CA SER A 19 7.07 -15.35 -18.18
C SER A 19 7.96 -14.23 -17.56
N GLY A 20 7.41 -13.45 -16.65
CA GLY A 20 8.12 -12.50 -15.82
C GLY A 20 8.40 -13.15 -14.48
N GLY A 21 9.54 -13.82 -14.36
CA GLY A 21 9.94 -14.55 -13.18
C GLY A 21 10.00 -13.67 -11.92
N TRP A 22 10.25 -14.29 -10.78
CA TRP A 22 10.42 -13.72 -9.45
C TRP A 22 11.20 -12.38 -9.41
N THR A 23 12.18 -12.19 -10.30
CA THR A 23 12.92 -10.94 -10.49
C THR A 23 12.04 -9.74 -10.81
N SER A 24 10.94 -9.92 -11.56
CA SER A 24 10.02 -8.84 -11.89
C SER A 24 9.16 -8.44 -10.68
N GLY A 25 8.66 -9.39 -9.89
CA GLY A 25 7.90 -9.13 -8.67
C GLY A 25 8.72 -8.38 -7.62
N LEU A 26 9.97 -8.81 -7.41
CA LEU A 26 10.92 -8.13 -6.53
C LEU A 26 11.21 -6.70 -7.01
N PHE A 27 11.49 -6.53 -8.30
CA PHE A 27 11.75 -5.21 -8.88
C PHE A 27 10.57 -4.25 -8.65
N TYR A 28 9.36 -4.66 -9.00
CA TYR A 28 8.17 -3.84 -8.80
C TYR A 28 7.89 -3.57 -7.32
N GLY A 29 8.12 -4.52 -6.45
CA GLY A 29 7.96 -4.33 -5.00
C GLY A 29 8.96 -3.33 -4.42
N ILE A 30 10.22 -3.37 -4.82
CA ILE A 30 11.24 -2.40 -4.41
C ILE A 30 10.91 -1.00 -4.95
N VAL A 31 10.52 -0.89 -6.23
CA VAL A 31 10.11 0.39 -6.82
C VAL A 31 8.90 0.95 -6.08
N ALA A 32 7.89 0.11 -5.80
CA ALA A 32 6.71 0.54 -5.04
C ALA A 32 7.11 1.04 -3.64
N ALA A 33 7.91 0.29 -2.90
CA ALA A 33 8.35 0.67 -1.55
C ALA A 33 9.14 1.98 -1.55
N LEU A 34 10.06 2.17 -2.50
CA LEU A 34 10.85 3.39 -2.63
C LEU A 34 9.96 4.62 -2.88
N PHE A 35 9.09 4.54 -3.90
CA PHE A 35 8.26 5.68 -4.28
C PHE A 35 7.13 5.96 -3.26
N TYR A 36 6.60 4.94 -2.58
CA TYR A 36 5.70 5.17 -1.44
C TYR A 36 6.41 5.85 -0.28
N THR A 37 7.68 5.48 -0.01
CA THR A 37 8.48 6.18 1.00
C THR A 37 8.67 7.64 0.63
N ILE A 38 9.02 7.94 -0.63
CA ILE A 38 9.15 9.31 -1.13
C ILE A 38 7.82 10.06 -0.95
N SER A 39 6.70 9.46 -1.36
CA SER A 39 5.38 10.07 -1.17
C SER A 39 5.07 10.35 0.30
N ALA A 40 5.37 9.40 1.20
CA ALA A 40 5.16 9.56 2.64
C ALA A 40 6.01 10.69 3.26
N LEU A 41 7.25 10.87 2.79
CA LEU A 41 8.12 11.97 3.23
C LEU A 41 7.54 13.34 2.87
N PHE A 42 7.03 13.49 1.65
CA PHE A 42 6.37 14.75 1.24
C PHE A 42 5.05 14.96 1.98
N VAL A 43 4.28 13.90 2.27
CA VAL A 43 3.09 14.00 3.13
C VAL A 43 3.49 14.44 4.55
N ARG A 44 4.57 13.91 5.13
CA ARG A 44 5.11 14.37 6.42
C ARG A 44 5.49 15.83 6.38
N GLN A 45 6.17 16.28 5.33
CA GLN A 45 6.52 17.71 5.16
C GLN A 45 5.26 18.58 5.14
N LEU A 46 4.17 18.15 4.50
CA LEU A 46 2.89 18.87 4.51
C LEU A 46 2.27 18.97 5.92
N VAL A 47 2.39 17.91 6.73
CA VAL A 47 1.95 17.94 8.14
C VAL A 47 2.79 18.96 8.93
N GLU A 48 4.12 18.99 8.75
CA GLU A 48 5.01 19.98 9.39
C GLU A 48 4.67 21.43 8.97
N MET A 49 4.25 21.63 7.71
CA MET A 49 3.75 22.91 7.18
C MET A 49 2.34 23.27 7.68
N LYS A 50 1.75 22.46 8.58
CA LYS A 50 0.39 22.66 9.13
C LYS A 50 -0.69 22.81 8.04
N SER A 51 -0.55 22.07 6.93
CA SER A 51 -1.57 22.08 5.88
C SER A 51 -2.84 21.33 6.34
N PRO A 52 -4.03 21.66 5.81
CA PRO A 52 -5.25 20.89 6.04
C PRO A 52 -5.05 19.42 5.66
N TYR A 53 -5.65 18.48 6.41
CA TYR A 53 -5.35 17.05 6.18
C TYR A 53 -5.92 16.50 4.87
N ALA A 54 -7.19 16.81 4.56
CA ALA A 54 -7.89 16.21 3.43
C ALA A 54 -7.39 16.73 2.08
N LEU A 55 -7.11 18.03 1.98
CA LEU A 55 -6.82 18.70 0.71
C LEU A 55 -5.50 18.25 0.04
N PRO A 56 -4.36 18.13 0.75
CA PRO A 56 -3.15 17.58 0.15
C PRO A 56 -3.28 16.13 -0.30
N LEU A 57 -4.04 15.31 0.44
CA LEU A 57 -4.31 13.93 0.03
C LEU A 57 -5.22 13.88 -1.19
N PHE A 58 -6.22 14.76 -1.27
CA PHE A 58 -7.03 14.91 -2.47
C PHE A 58 -6.16 15.18 -3.69
N ILE A 59 -5.22 16.13 -3.60
CA ILE A 59 -4.28 16.44 -4.70
C ILE A 59 -3.42 15.22 -5.03
N ARG A 60 -2.87 14.54 -4.00
CA ARG A 60 -2.05 13.35 -4.16
C ARG A 60 -2.78 12.24 -4.95
N GLU A 61 -4.01 11.91 -4.56
CA GLU A 61 -4.80 10.88 -5.24
C GLU A 61 -5.26 11.33 -6.63
N SER A 62 -5.55 12.63 -6.81
CA SER A 62 -6.01 13.18 -8.08
C SER A 62 -4.97 13.01 -9.20
N VAL A 63 -3.68 13.07 -8.92
CA VAL A 63 -2.62 12.88 -9.93
C VAL A 63 -2.79 11.55 -10.65
N ALA A 64 -2.96 10.46 -9.91
CA ALA A 64 -3.11 9.13 -10.51
C ALA A 64 -4.45 8.99 -11.23
N ALA A 65 -5.52 9.53 -10.67
CA ALA A 65 -6.85 9.51 -11.29
C ALA A 65 -6.87 10.28 -12.62
N PHE A 66 -6.30 11.48 -12.66
CA PHE A 66 -6.24 12.30 -13.89
C PHE A 66 -5.37 11.68 -14.98
N VAL A 67 -4.29 10.99 -14.65
CA VAL A 67 -3.46 10.28 -15.63
C VAL A 67 -4.19 9.05 -16.17
N ALA A 68 -4.86 8.27 -15.31
CA ALA A 68 -5.51 7.03 -15.71
C ALA A 68 -6.86 7.27 -16.43
N LEU A 69 -7.59 8.34 -16.07
CA LEU A 69 -8.92 8.63 -16.61
C LEU A 69 -8.98 8.68 -18.14
N PRO A 70 -8.15 9.48 -18.86
CA PRO A 70 -8.19 9.53 -20.33
C PRO A 70 -7.84 8.19 -20.95
N ILE A 71 -6.93 7.41 -20.34
CA ILE A 71 -6.51 6.11 -20.86
C ILE A 71 -7.66 5.09 -20.75
N VAL A 72 -8.37 5.08 -19.62
CA VAL A 72 -9.51 4.19 -19.41
C VAL A 72 -10.68 4.58 -20.30
N ILE A 73 -11.01 5.88 -20.43
CA ILE A 73 -12.05 6.36 -21.32
C ILE A 73 -11.73 5.97 -22.78
N TRP A 74 -10.49 6.20 -23.22
CA TRP A 74 -10.06 5.80 -24.56
C TRP A 74 -10.17 4.28 -24.77
N GLY A 75 -9.77 3.49 -23.78
CA GLY A 75 -9.90 2.03 -23.83
C GLY A 75 -11.36 1.56 -23.89
N LEU A 76 -12.29 2.23 -23.19
CA LEU A 76 -13.72 1.94 -23.28
C LEU A 76 -14.29 2.29 -24.65
N ILE A 77 -13.95 3.45 -25.21
CA ILE A 77 -14.38 3.88 -26.55
C ILE A 77 -13.87 2.91 -27.63
N ARG A 78 -12.63 2.41 -27.48
CA ARG A 78 -12.02 1.46 -28.42
C ARG A 78 -12.43 0.00 -28.16
N HIS A 79 -13.29 -0.27 -27.18
CA HIS A 79 -13.71 -1.61 -26.76
C HIS A 79 -12.53 -2.54 -26.37
N THR A 80 -11.38 -1.97 -25.99
CA THR A 80 -10.22 -2.74 -25.50
C THR A 80 -10.33 -3.07 -24.02
N ILE A 81 -11.21 -2.38 -23.29
CA ILE A 81 -11.52 -2.62 -21.88
C ILE A 81 -12.92 -3.26 -21.80
N PRO A 82 -13.01 -4.53 -21.33
CA PRO A 82 -14.28 -5.23 -21.25
C PRO A 82 -15.17 -4.67 -20.13
N THR A 83 -16.41 -4.32 -20.47
CA THR A 83 -17.40 -3.79 -19.50
C THR A 83 -18.12 -4.87 -18.70
N ASN A 84 -18.04 -6.14 -19.12
CA ASN A 84 -18.67 -7.26 -18.42
C ASN A 84 -18.09 -7.54 -17.02
N GLN A 85 -16.98 -6.89 -16.67
CA GLN A 85 -16.27 -7.04 -15.38
C GLN A 85 -16.72 -6.00 -14.34
N TRP A 86 -17.86 -5.35 -14.52
CA TRP A 86 -18.34 -4.25 -13.66
C TRP A 86 -18.44 -4.62 -12.17
N ARG A 87 -18.66 -5.92 -11.85
CA ARG A 87 -18.66 -6.40 -10.45
C ARG A 87 -17.30 -6.22 -9.77
N PHE A 88 -16.20 -6.49 -10.47
CA PHE A 88 -14.85 -6.27 -9.95
C PHE A 88 -14.50 -4.79 -9.86
N TRP A 89 -15.02 -3.97 -10.78
CA TRP A 89 -14.88 -2.52 -10.70
C TRP A 89 -15.62 -1.96 -9.48
N GLY A 90 -16.85 -2.45 -9.23
CA GLY A 90 -17.62 -2.09 -8.05
C GLY A 90 -16.94 -2.52 -6.75
N LEU A 91 -16.36 -3.71 -6.71
CA LEU A 91 -15.58 -4.21 -5.56
C LEU A 91 -14.36 -3.31 -5.30
N LEU A 92 -13.56 -3.05 -6.35
CA LEU A 92 -12.39 -2.16 -6.27
C LEU A 92 -12.78 -0.79 -5.75
N PHE A 93 -13.79 -0.17 -6.34
CA PHE A 93 -14.23 1.16 -5.96
C PHE A 93 -14.78 1.19 -4.52
N GLY A 94 -15.63 0.24 -4.15
CA GLY A 94 -16.22 0.17 -2.81
C GLY A 94 -15.19 -0.05 -1.71
N VAL A 95 -14.28 -1.03 -1.88
CA VAL A 95 -13.19 -1.27 -0.92
C VAL A 95 -12.26 -0.06 -0.84
N SER A 96 -12.00 0.59 -1.98
CA SER A 96 -11.17 1.78 -2.02
C SER A 96 -11.82 2.98 -1.33
N CYS A 97 -13.13 3.20 -1.48
CA CYS A 97 -13.85 4.23 -0.73
C CYS A 97 -13.73 4.02 0.79
N LEU A 98 -13.88 2.77 1.26
CA LEU A 98 -13.68 2.45 2.68
C LEU A 98 -12.24 2.74 3.11
N MET A 99 -11.24 2.40 2.28
CA MET A 99 -9.84 2.74 2.55
C MET A 99 -9.63 4.26 2.64
N GLN A 100 -10.27 5.05 1.80
CA GLN A 100 -10.11 6.52 1.85
C GLN A 100 -10.69 7.11 3.15
N VAL A 101 -11.87 6.65 3.56
CA VAL A 101 -12.55 7.16 4.77
C VAL A 101 -11.88 6.63 6.05
N LEU A 102 -11.75 5.31 6.18
CA LEU A 102 -11.26 4.68 7.40
C LEU A 102 -9.72 4.57 7.44
N GLY A 103 -9.09 4.44 6.28
CA GLY A 103 -7.64 4.28 6.16
C GLY A 103 -6.91 5.63 6.14
N ASN A 104 -7.08 6.42 5.09
CA ASN A 104 -6.25 7.61 4.88
C ASN A 104 -6.48 8.71 5.93
N ILE A 105 -7.72 8.93 6.38
CA ILE A 105 -8.00 9.92 7.43
C ILE A 105 -7.36 9.47 8.75
N THR A 106 -7.55 8.19 9.13
CA THR A 106 -6.92 7.63 10.32
C THR A 106 -5.40 7.65 10.22
N TYR A 107 -4.83 7.41 9.02
CA TYR A 107 -3.39 7.41 8.77
C TYR A 107 -2.75 8.77 9.08
N ILE A 108 -3.36 9.88 8.65
CA ILE A 108 -2.86 11.22 8.97
C ILE A 108 -3.01 11.53 10.45
N TRP A 109 -4.16 11.17 11.03
CA TRP A 109 -4.37 11.33 12.48
C TRP A 109 -3.31 10.57 13.29
N LEU A 110 -2.92 9.35 12.84
CA LEU A 110 -1.83 8.60 13.47
C LEU A 110 -0.48 9.32 13.35
N PHE A 111 -0.20 9.98 12.23
CA PHE A 111 1.03 10.75 12.07
C PHE A 111 1.10 11.93 13.03
N ASP A 112 -0.02 12.61 13.21
CA ASP A 112 -0.13 13.73 14.13
C ASP A 112 0.03 13.28 15.60
N MET A 113 -0.64 12.20 16.01
CA MET A 113 -0.66 11.72 17.39
C MET A 113 0.60 10.95 17.79
N ALA A 114 1.13 10.09 16.95
CA ALA A 114 2.17 9.12 17.28
C ALA A 114 3.47 9.29 16.50
N GLY A 115 3.49 10.22 15.54
CA GLY A 115 4.58 10.36 14.61
C GLY A 115 4.65 9.21 13.59
N ILE A 116 5.45 9.44 12.55
CA ILE A 116 5.52 8.54 11.38
C ILE A 116 5.97 7.12 11.74
N ALA A 117 6.94 7.01 12.63
CA ALA A 117 7.57 5.73 12.96
C ALA A 117 6.63 4.75 13.64
N ILE A 118 5.92 5.19 14.68
CA ILE A 118 4.97 4.36 15.44
C ILE A 118 3.76 4.07 14.56
N ALA A 119 3.25 5.09 13.85
CA ALA A 119 2.13 4.93 12.94
C ALA A 119 2.43 3.89 11.86
N LEU A 120 3.55 3.99 11.12
CA LEU A 120 3.93 3.02 10.09
C LEU A 120 4.13 1.62 10.66
N SER A 121 4.73 1.50 11.86
CA SER A 121 4.92 0.20 12.50
C SER A 121 3.59 -0.50 12.77
N CYS A 122 2.60 0.21 13.32
CA CYS A 122 1.27 -0.34 13.57
C CYS A 122 0.54 -0.67 12.26
N VAL A 123 0.59 0.20 11.26
CA VAL A 123 -0.04 0.01 9.94
C VAL A 123 0.51 -1.23 9.24
N TRP A 124 1.82 -1.34 9.15
CA TRP A 124 2.42 -2.49 8.47
C TRP A 124 2.25 -3.80 9.23
N THR A 125 2.20 -3.77 10.57
CA THR A 125 1.82 -4.93 11.38
C THR A 125 0.43 -5.43 10.97
N GLY A 126 -0.58 -4.56 10.97
CA GLY A 126 -1.94 -4.89 10.54
C GLY A 126 -2.00 -5.36 9.09
N GLY A 127 -1.24 -4.70 8.21
CA GLY A 127 -1.13 -5.03 6.79
C GLY A 127 -0.56 -6.43 6.54
N LEU A 128 0.51 -6.81 7.21
CA LEU A 128 1.16 -8.10 7.04
C LEU A 128 0.27 -9.26 7.51
N PHE A 129 -0.37 -9.14 8.69
CA PHE A 129 -1.29 -10.16 9.17
C PHE A 129 -2.50 -10.32 8.27
N SER A 130 -3.13 -9.22 7.86
CA SER A 130 -4.30 -9.28 6.99
C SER A 130 -3.96 -9.79 5.58
N ALA A 131 -2.82 -9.42 5.02
CA ALA A 131 -2.39 -9.92 3.72
C ALA A 131 -2.24 -11.44 3.70
N GLN A 132 -1.59 -12.01 4.72
CA GLN A 132 -1.47 -13.47 4.84
C GLN A 132 -2.84 -14.14 4.99
N THR A 133 -3.74 -13.53 5.76
CA THR A 133 -5.11 -14.03 5.91
C THR A 133 -5.88 -13.99 4.60
N PHE A 134 -5.78 -12.89 3.84
CA PHE A 134 -6.43 -12.76 2.53
C PHE A 134 -5.88 -13.75 1.49
N ASP A 135 -4.56 -13.98 1.48
CA ASP A 135 -3.96 -15.01 0.60
C ASP A 135 -4.57 -16.39 0.87
N LEU A 136 -4.66 -16.78 2.16
CA LEU A 136 -5.17 -18.10 2.54
C LEU A 136 -6.68 -18.24 2.35
N VAL A 137 -7.46 -17.26 2.83
CA VAL A 137 -8.92 -17.38 2.93
C VAL A 137 -9.61 -16.95 1.64
N CYS A 138 -9.25 -15.77 1.11
CA CYS A 138 -9.93 -15.14 -0.02
C CYS A 138 -9.34 -15.56 -1.37
N LEU A 139 -8.02 -15.61 -1.47
CA LEU A 139 -7.30 -15.91 -2.71
C LEU A 139 -7.01 -17.40 -2.87
N LYS A 140 -7.19 -18.20 -1.79
CA LYS A 140 -6.93 -19.65 -1.73
C LYS A 140 -5.52 -20.01 -2.23
N GLU A 141 -4.55 -19.13 -1.97
CA GLU A 141 -3.16 -19.37 -2.32
C GLU A 141 -2.51 -20.34 -1.33
N ARG A 142 -1.52 -21.09 -1.78
CA ARG A 142 -0.83 -22.07 -0.92
C ARG A 142 0.00 -21.35 0.15
N PHE A 143 -0.03 -21.87 1.36
CA PHE A 143 0.81 -21.40 2.45
C PHE A 143 2.29 -21.59 2.10
N ASN A 144 3.05 -20.50 2.12
CA ASN A 144 4.48 -20.55 1.88
C ASN A 144 5.23 -20.24 3.19
N VAL A 145 5.87 -21.28 3.75
CA VAL A 145 6.62 -21.17 5.01
C VAL A 145 7.72 -20.11 4.94
N ARG A 146 8.41 -19.97 3.81
CA ARG A 146 9.47 -18.96 3.64
C ARG A 146 8.91 -17.54 3.70
N THR A 147 7.76 -17.31 3.04
CA THR A 147 7.07 -16.01 3.13
C THR A 147 6.63 -15.75 4.57
N PHE A 148 6.11 -16.75 5.28
CA PHE A 148 5.72 -16.61 6.68
C PHE A 148 6.91 -16.28 7.60
N ILE A 149 8.05 -16.95 7.44
CA ILE A 149 9.27 -16.62 8.17
C ILE A 149 9.72 -15.20 7.84
N GLY A 150 9.73 -14.81 6.56
CA GLY A 150 10.05 -13.44 6.14
C GLY A 150 9.12 -12.40 6.77
N LEU A 151 7.81 -12.65 6.81
CA LEU A 151 6.83 -11.79 7.48
C LEU A 151 7.12 -11.65 8.99
N SER A 152 7.48 -12.74 9.65
CA SER A 152 7.84 -12.73 11.08
C SER A 152 9.10 -11.90 11.34
N ILE A 153 10.11 -12.03 10.48
CA ILE A 153 11.36 -11.24 10.58
C ILE A 153 11.08 -9.75 10.30
N VAL A 154 10.26 -9.42 9.29
CA VAL A 154 9.87 -8.02 9.02
C VAL A 154 9.09 -7.45 10.20
N LEU A 155 8.22 -8.22 10.83
CA LEU A 155 7.51 -7.75 12.01
C LEU A 155 8.48 -7.42 13.16
N ALA A 156 9.47 -8.28 13.40
CA ALA A 156 10.54 -7.99 14.38
C ALA A 156 11.34 -6.73 13.98
N ALA A 157 11.65 -6.57 12.68
CA ALA A 157 12.31 -5.37 12.16
C ALA A 157 11.51 -4.09 12.42
N ILE A 158 10.20 -4.13 12.15
CA ILE A 158 9.28 -3.02 12.39
C ILE A 158 9.23 -2.67 13.88
N CYS A 159 9.16 -3.67 14.77
CA CYS A 159 9.21 -3.45 16.21
C CYS A 159 10.53 -2.80 16.64
N CYS A 160 11.67 -3.28 16.13
CA CYS A 160 12.98 -2.68 16.42
C CYS A 160 13.04 -1.22 15.97
N ILE A 161 12.63 -0.91 14.74
CA ILE A 161 12.63 0.46 14.23
C ILE A 161 11.68 1.35 15.05
N GLY A 162 10.47 0.87 15.34
CA GLY A 162 9.49 1.59 16.14
C GLY A 162 10.00 1.91 17.55
N ILE A 163 10.65 0.97 18.22
CA ILE A 163 11.30 1.17 19.54
C ILE A 163 12.44 2.20 19.39
N GLY A 164 13.31 2.01 18.38
CA GLY A 164 14.46 2.86 18.16
C GLY A 164 14.08 4.32 17.93
N LEU A 165 13.10 4.57 17.08
CA LEU A 165 12.59 5.91 16.79
C LEU A 165 11.79 6.49 17.97
N GLY A 166 11.03 5.65 18.68
CA GLY A 166 10.32 6.06 19.89
C GLY A 166 11.26 6.49 21.02
N LEU A 167 12.42 5.84 21.17
CA LEU A 167 13.45 6.22 22.13
C LEU A 167 14.21 7.48 21.73
N SER A 168 14.36 7.71 20.42
CA SER A 168 15.08 8.89 19.88
C SER A 168 14.22 10.15 19.84
N SER A 169 12.91 10.00 19.77
CA SER A 169 11.93 11.07 19.79
C SER A 169 11.23 11.13 21.14
N ASN A 170 10.93 12.34 21.63
CA ASN A 170 10.09 12.52 22.84
C ASN A 170 8.62 12.06 22.59
N THR A 171 8.33 11.41 21.47
CA THR A 171 6.99 11.03 21.06
C THR A 171 6.35 10.00 22.01
N LEU A 172 7.14 9.04 22.53
CA LEU A 172 6.63 8.09 23.53
C LEU A 172 6.29 8.80 24.84
N THR A 173 7.07 9.81 25.22
CA THR A 173 6.82 10.61 26.41
C THR A 173 5.57 11.47 26.25
N SER A 174 5.35 12.04 25.05
CA SER A 174 4.13 12.79 24.76
C SER A 174 2.89 11.89 24.71
N LEU A 175 2.98 10.72 24.07
CA LEU A 175 1.89 9.73 24.05
C LEU A 175 1.51 9.23 25.46
N SER A 176 2.49 9.03 26.34
CA SER A 176 2.24 8.60 27.72
C SER A 176 1.44 9.64 28.53
N GLN A 177 1.53 10.92 28.17
CA GLN A 177 0.74 11.97 28.79
C GLN A 177 -0.75 11.88 28.48
N TYR A 178 -1.12 11.29 27.33
CA TYR A 178 -2.53 11.08 26.94
C TYR A 178 -3.17 9.83 27.56
N GLY A 179 -2.39 9.01 28.25
CA GLY A 179 -2.85 7.82 28.97
C GLY A 179 -2.99 6.55 28.10
N ALA A 180 -3.23 5.42 28.76
CA ALA A 180 -3.30 4.10 28.11
C ALA A 180 -4.36 4.00 27.01
N GLY A 181 -5.46 4.73 27.12
CA GLY A 181 -6.52 4.75 26.12
C GLY A 181 -6.06 5.32 24.76
N ALA A 182 -5.27 6.39 24.77
CA ALA A 182 -4.73 6.98 23.55
C ALA A 182 -3.72 6.03 22.87
N ILE A 183 -2.88 5.35 23.65
CA ILE A 183 -1.95 4.34 23.11
C ILE A 183 -2.74 3.21 22.44
N ALA A 184 -3.79 2.70 23.09
CA ALA A 184 -4.64 1.67 22.51
C ALA A 184 -5.32 2.13 21.21
N LEU A 185 -5.82 3.36 21.15
CA LEU A 185 -6.42 3.94 19.93
C LEU A 185 -5.41 4.07 18.79
N VAL A 186 -4.18 4.47 19.08
CA VAL A 186 -3.11 4.53 18.06
C VAL A 186 -2.80 3.14 17.51
N ILE A 187 -2.66 2.13 18.36
CA ILE A 187 -2.41 0.75 17.93
C ILE A 187 -3.58 0.23 17.09
N LEU A 188 -4.80 0.33 17.60
CA LEU A 188 -6.01 -0.15 16.90
C LEU A 188 -6.24 0.60 15.59
N GLY A 189 -6.06 1.91 15.59
CA GLY A 189 -6.13 2.74 14.37
C GLY A 189 -5.10 2.30 13.34
N GLY A 190 -3.85 2.07 13.74
CA GLY A 190 -2.80 1.59 12.85
C GLY A 190 -3.11 0.21 12.26
N LEU A 191 -3.56 -0.73 13.10
CA LEU A 191 -3.99 -2.05 12.64
C LEU A 191 -5.16 -1.95 11.64
N LEU A 192 -6.16 -1.10 11.92
CA LEU A 192 -7.28 -0.86 11.01
C LEU A 192 -6.81 -0.33 9.65
N VAL A 193 -5.95 0.68 9.64
CA VAL A 193 -5.37 1.22 8.40
C VAL A 193 -4.64 0.13 7.61
N GLY A 194 -3.87 -0.71 8.29
CA GLY A 194 -3.16 -1.83 7.68
C GLY A 194 -4.11 -2.86 7.05
N ILE A 195 -5.19 -3.22 7.75
CA ILE A 195 -6.23 -4.11 7.23
C ILE A 195 -6.90 -3.51 6.00
N MET A 196 -7.26 -2.23 6.03
CA MET A 196 -7.89 -1.53 4.89
C MET A 196 -6.94 -1.47 3.68
N ASN A 197 -5.67 -1.17 3.90
CA ASN A 197 -4.66 -1.16 2.84
C ASN A 197 -4.51 -2.55 2.18
N SER A 198 -4.38 -3.60 2.97
CA SER A 198 -4.30 -4.98 2.46
C SER A 198 -5.59 -5.44 1.78
N SER A 199 -6.76 -4.98 2.24
CA SER A 199 -8.04 -5.23 1.57
C SER A 199 -8.08 -4.62 0.18
N THR A 200 -7.57 -3.40 0.03
CA THR A 200 -7.45 -2.73 -1.27
C THR A 200 -6.49 -3.50 -2.18
N MET A 201 -5.31 -3.89 -1.69
CA MET A 201 -4.35 -4.70 -2.45
C MET A 201 -4.94 -6.07 -2.84
N ALA A 202 -5.70 -6.73 -1.94
CA ALA A 202 -6.39 -7.98 -2.23
C ALA A 202 -7.43 -7.79 -3.33
N SER A 203 -8.20 -6.70 -3.31
CA SER A 203 -9.18 -6.39 -4.36
C SER A 203 -8.53 -6.15 -5.72
N VAL A 204 -7.36 -5.47 -5.75
CA VAL A 204 -6.53 -5.31 -6.96
C VAL A 204 -6.06 -6.67 -7.48
N ARG A 205 -5.59 -7.55 -6.60
CA ARG A 205 -5.16 -8.91 -6.99
C ARG A 205 -6.33 -9.74 -7.53
N VAL A 206 -7.50 -9.68 -6.91
CA VAL A 206 -8.72 -10.32 -7.42
C VAL A 206 -9.07 -9.78 -8.80
N ALA A 207 -9.04 -8.47 -8.99
CA ALA A 207 -9.28 -7.84 -10.28
C ALA A 207 -8.28 -8.33 -11.33
N HIS A 208 -7.01 -8.41 -10.98
CA HIS A 208 -5.95 -8.91 -11.88
C HIS A 208 -6.15 -10.38 -12.25
N LYS A 209 -6.48 -11.26 -11.29
CA LYS A 209 -6.82 -12.68 -11.55
C LYS A 209 -8.02 -12.83 -12.49
N ASN A 210 -8.91 -11.85 -12.55
CA ASN A 210 -10.06 -11.80 -13.45
C ASN A 210 -9.79 -10.97 -14.72
N SER A 211 -8.53 -10.77 -15.08
CA SER A 211 -8.11 -10.08 -16.32
C SER A 211 -8.61 -8.63 -16.45
N VAL A 212 -8.86 -7.96 -15.31
CA VAL A 212 -9.17 -6.53 -15.32
C VAL A 212 -7.93 -5.76 -15.80
N PRO A 213 -8.07 -4.87 -16.80
CA PRO A 213 -6.95 -4.14 -17.38
C PRO A 213 -6.21 -3.28 -16.37
N PHE A 214 -4.90 -3.18 -16.51
CA PHE A 214 -3.97 -2.50 -15.62
C PHE A 214 -4.39 -1.08 -15.21
N TRP A 215 -4.92 -0.29 -16.15
CA TRP A 215 -5.29 1.10 -15.88
C TRP A 215 -6.58 1.26 -15.06
N VAL A 216 -7.42 0.22 -15.00
CA VAL A 216 -8.68 0.26 -14.23
C VAL A 216 -8.43 0.37 -12.72
N PRO A 217 -7.60 -0.46 -12.07
CA PRO A 217 -7.22 -0.25 -10.68
C PRO A 217 -6.56 1.11 -10.42
N ILE A 218 -5.71 1.60 -11.35
CA ILE A 218 -5.04 2.91 -11.22
C ILE A 218 -6.05 4.06 -11.29
N LEU A 219 -7.16 3.89 -12.00
CA LEU A 219 -8.24 4.87 -12.00
C LEU A 219 -9.12 4.75 -10.76
N LEU A 220 -9.58 3.54 -10.43
CA LEU A 220 -10.64 3.37 -9.43
C LEU A 220 -10.15 3.57 -8.00
N VAL A 221 -8.94 3.12 -7.66
CA VAL A 221 -8.42 3.23 -6.30
C VAL A 221 -8.08 4.69 -5.95
N PRO A 222 -7.20 5.39 -6.68
CA PRO A 222 -6.98 6.81 -6.43
C PRO A 222 -8.18 7.68 -6.78
N GLY A 223 -8.99 7.29 -7.78
CA GLY A 223 -10.22 8.01 -8.15
C GLY A 223 -11.24 8.04 -7.01
N SER A 224 -11.37 6.96 -6.24
CA SER A 224 -12.19 6.97 -5.02
C SER A 224 -11.65 7.97 -3.99
N GLY A 225 -10.32 8.07 -3.86
CA GLY A 225 -9.66 9.08 -3.03
C GLY A 225 -9.95 10.51 -3.50
N THR A 226 -9.85 10.73 -4.80
CA THR A 226 -10.20 12.03 -5.40
C THR A 226 -11.63 12.44 -5.07
N ILE A 227 -12.60 11.52 -5.17
CA ILE A 227 -13.99 11.82 -4.87
C ILE A 227 -14.20 12.04 -3.35
N VAL A 228 -13.76 11.09 -2.52
CA VAL A 228 -14.00 11.13 -1.07
C VAL A 228 -13.29 12.31 -0.42
N LEU A 229 -11.96 12.41 -0.64
CA LEU A 229 -11.15 13.46 -0.02
C LEU A 229 -11.44 14.84 -0.62
N GLY A 230 -11.78 14.89 -1.91
CA GLY A 230 -12.24 16.12 -2.55
C GLY A 230 -13.56 16.62 -1.97
N THR A 231 -14.52 15.72 -1.71
CA THR A 231 -15.78 16.06 -1.04
C THR A 231 -15.54 16.58 0.38
N LEU A 232 -14.69 15.90 1.16
CA LEU A 232 -14.34 16.33 2.51
C LEU A 232 -13.64 17.70 2.48
N SER A 233 -12.67 17.90 1.59
CA SER A 233 -11.99 19.19 1.44
C SER A 233 -12.94 20.31 1.05
N TRP A 234 -13.93 20.01 0.20
CA TRP A 234 -14.98 20.98 -0.15
C TRP A 234 -15.88 21.30 1.03
N MET A 235 -16.24 20.30 1.86
CA MET A 235 -17.05 20.52 3.07
C MET A 235 -16.30 21.37 4.11
N GLU A 236 -14.96 21.22 4.22
CA GLU A 236 -14.13 21.98 5.15
C GLU A 236 -13.89 23.43 4.69
N HIS A 237 -13.69 23.66 3.40
CA HIS A 237 -13.19 24.94 2.87
C HIS A 237 -14.17 25.64 1.95
N GLY A 238 -15.22 24.99 1.47
CA GLY A 238 -16.17 25.54 0.51
C GLY A 238 -15.49 26.10 -0.74
N SER A 239 -15.88 27.30 -1.17
CA SER A 239 -15.25 28.00 -2.30
C SER A 239 -13.78 28.42 -2.04
N GLY A 240 -13.35 28.44 -0.77
CA GLY A 240 -11.96 28.72 -0.37
C GLY A 240 -10.97 27.58 -0.64
N ILE A 241 -11.40 26.43 -1.17
CA ILE A 241 -10.55 25.27 -1.44
C ILE A 241 -9.32 25.61 -2.31
N PHE A 242 -9.48 26.53 -3.27
CA PHE A 242 -8.40 26.93 -4.18
C PHE A 242 -7.34 27.84 -3.53
N THR A 243 -7.66 28.44 -2.39
CA THR A 243 -6.76 29.34 -1.65
C THR A 243 -6.32 28.77 -0.30
N ALA A 244 -6.80 27.57 0.04
CA ALA A 244 -6.51 26.90 1.31
C ALA A 244 -5.08 26.38 1.43
N LEU A 245 -4.37 26.22 0.29
CA LEU A 245 -2.96 25.85 0.25
C LEU A 245 -2.10 26.97 -0.31
N THR A 246 -0.89 27.10 0.20
CA THR A 246 0.13 27.91 -0.43
C THR A 246 0.66 27.24 -1.71
N TYR A 247 1.29 27.99 -2.61
CA TYR A 247 1.91 27.41 -3.82
C TYR A 247 2.95 26.35 -3.47
N GLU A 248 3.68 26.52 -2.38
CA GLU A 248 4.67 25.57 -1.90
C GLU A 248 3.99 24.26 -1.45
N GLN A 249 2.96 24.35 -0.60
CA GLN A 249 2.16 23.18 -0.15
C GLN A 249 1.54 22.45 -1.32
N PHE A 250 1.00 23.17 -2.31
CA PHE A 250 0.47 22.57 -3.54
C PHE A 250 1.56 21.82 -4.32
N GLY A 251 2.74 22.43 -4.49
CA GLY A 251 3.88 21.78 -5.17
C GLY A 251 4.33 20.51 -4.47
N VAL A 252 4.45 20.54 -3.13
CA VAL A 252 4.81 19.38 -2.31
C VAL A 252 3.75 18.27 -2.45
N ALA A 253 2.46 18.61 -2.41
CA ALA A 253 1.37 17.65 -2.60
C ALA A 253 1.38 17.01 -4.01
N LEU A 254 1.70 17.79 -5.04
CA LEU A 254 1.83 17.32 -6.42
C LEU A 254 2.98 16.31 -6.57
N VAL A 255 4.14 16.60 -5.99
CA VAL A 255 5.30 15.68 -6.00
C VAL A 255 4.96 14.40 -5.23
N ALA A 256 4.29 14.50 -4.08
CA ALA A 256 3.78 13.34 -3.35
C ALA A 256 2.84 12.50 -4.22
N GLY A 257 1.97 13.14 -5.02
CA GLY A 257 1.04 12.48 -5.94
C GLY A 257 1.74 11.77 -7.09
N ILE A 258 2.76 12.38 -7.70
CA ILE A 258 3.55 11.74 -8.76
C ILE A 258 4.27 10.50 -8.20
N ALA A 259 4.90 10.63 -7.04
CA ALA A 259 5.55 9.49 -6.39
C ALA A 259 4.53 8.38 -6.06
N ASN A 260 3.35 8.73 -5.54
CA ASN A 260 2.26 7.79 -5.26
C ASN A 260 1.76 7.07 -6.53
N LEU A 261 1.62 7.78 -7.65
CA LEU A 261 1.24 7.17 -8.93
C LEU A 261 2.26 6.11 -9.38
N ILE A 262 3.56 6.45 -9.35
CA ILE A 262 4.63 5.51 -9.74
C ILE A 262 4.63 4.30 -8.81
N ALA A 263 4.52 4.53 -7.50
CA ALA A 263 4.47 3.48 -6.49
C ALA A 263 3.27 2.55 -6.72
N PHE A 264 2.08 3.11 -6.90
CA PHE A 264 0.86 2.32 -7.09
C PHE A 264 0.85 1.58 -8.42
N ALA A 265 1.37 2.17 -9.50
CA ALA A 265 1.54 1.49 -10.78
C ALA A 265 2.51 0.29 -10.66
N ALA A 266 3.62 0.46 -9.95
CA ALA A 266 4.53 -0.64 -9.66
C ALA A 266 3.86 -1.72 -8.79
N LEU A 267 3.11 -1.32 -7.76
CA LEU A 267 2.33 -2.23 -6.90
C LEU A 267 1.35 -3.07 -7.72
N VAL A 268 0.54 -2.45 -8.57
CA VAL A 268 -0.44 -3.16 -9.44
C VAL A 268 0.27 -4.17 -10.34
N LYS A 269 1.40 -3.80 -10.94
CA LYS A 269 2.22 -4.73 -11.74
C LYS A 269 2.78 -5.87 -10.89
N GLY A 270 3.33 -5.57 -9.73
CA GLY A 270 3.89 -6.55 -8.80
C GLY A 270 2.84 -7.56 -8.30
N LEU A 271 1.64 -7.09 -7.95
CA LEU A 271 0.51 -7.96 -7.58
C LEU A 271 0.07 -8.91 -8.69
N GLY A 272 0.36 -8.60 -9.96
CA GLY A 272 0.14 -9.51 -11.08
C GLY A 272 1.16 -10.65 -11.18
N THR A 273 2.33 -10.50 -10.56
CA THR A 273 3.46 -11.44 -10.72
C THR A 273 3.82 -12.19 -9.44
N THR A 274 3.29 -11.80 -8.28
CA THR A 274 3.63 -12.42 -6.99
C THR A 274 2.45 -12.43 -6.01
N SER A 275 2.57 -13.15 -4.87
CA SER A 275 1.51 -13.22 -3.85
C SER A 275 1.29 -11.88 -3.14
N LEU A 276 0.10 -11.70 -2.57
CA LEU A 276 -0.26 -10.51 -1.81
C LEU A 276 0.63 -10.37 -0.57
N ALA A 277 0.87 -11.48 0.16
CA ALA A 277 1.71 -11.48 1.35
C ALA A 277 3.16 -11.07 1.03
N TYR A 278 3.72 -11.61 -0.07
CA TYR A 278 5.08 -11.23 -0.50
C TYR A 278 5.16 -9.76 -0.92
N MET A 279 4.15 -9.26 -1.63
CA MET A 279 4.09 -7.84 -2.03
C MET A 279 3.97 -6.91 -0.82
N ASN A 280 3.17 -7.29 0.18
CA ASN A 280 3.09 -6.54 1.44
C ASN A 280 4.41 -6.58 2.22
N LEU A 281 5.13 -7.71 2.21
CA LEU A 281 6.46 -7.82 2.82
C LEU A 281 7.45 -6.84 2.15
N LEU A 282 7.48 -6.80 0.82
CA LEU A 282 8.32 -5.85 0.09
C LEU A 282 7.93 -4.40 0.42
N ASN A 283 6.64 -4.10 0.45
CA ASN A 283 6.16 -2.76 0.81
C ASN A 283 6.45 -2.39 2.26
N ALA A 284 6.46 -3.33 3.19
CA ALA A 284 6.81 -3.06 4.60
C ALA A 284 8.25 -2.55 4.76
N SER A 285 9.13 -2.77 3.75
CA SER A 285 10.47 -2.15 3.73
C SER A 285 10.44 -0.62 3.71
N GLN A 286 9.28 0.00 3.42
CA GLN A 286 9.07 1.44 3.58
C GLN A 286 9.38 1.93 4.99
N VAL A 287 9.20 1.09 6.02
CA VAL A 287 9.55 1.46 7.41
C VAL A 287 11.05 1.66 7.55
N ALA A 288 11.86 0.75 6.98
CA ALA A 288 13.31 0.85 6.99
C ALA A 288 13.81 2.01 6.10
N LEU A 289 13.22 2.18 4.91
CA LEU A 289 13.54 3.28 4.01
C LEU A 289 13.13 4.64 4.62
N GLY A 290 11.97 4.69 5.30
CA GLY A 290 11.49 5.87 6.02
C GLY A 290 12.41 6.24 7.19
N ALA A 291 12.90 5.25 7.94
CA ALA A 291 13.86 5.46 9.02
C ALA A 291 15.21 6.01 8.48
N LEU A 292 15.72 5.44 7.38
CA LEU A 292 16.92 5.95 6.70
C LEU A 292 16.72 7.40 6.23
N ALA A 293 15.59 7.69 5.60
CA ALA A 293 15.28 9.04 5.14
C ALA A 293 15.08 10.01 6.30
N GLY A 294 14.50 9.56 7.43
CA GLY A 294 14.41 10.31 8.68
C GLY A 294 15.77 10.76 9.18
N ILE A 295 16.73 9.85 9.20
CA ILE A 295 18.12 10.13 9.60
C ILE A 295 18.78 11.12 8.62
N LEU A 296 18.67 10.86 7.31
CA LEU A 296 19.39 11.61 6.28
C LEU A 296 18.78 13.00 6.02
N TRP A 297 17.44 13.10 5.99
CA TRP A 297 16.71 14.31 5.59
C TRP A 297 16.28 15.16 6.79
N PHE A 298 15.74 14.49 7.83
CA PHE A 298 15.25 15.16 9.02
C PHE A 298 16.28 15.20 10.17
N LYS A 299 17.50 14.66 9.95
CA LYS A 299 18.59 14.59 10.93
C LYS A 299 18.16 13.91 12.25
N GLU A 300 17.28 12.91 12.14
CA GLU A 300 16.85 12.13 13.30
C GLU A 300 18.02 11.35 13.89
N LEU A 301 18.02 11.19 15.21
CA LEU A 301 19.08 10.43 15.89
C LEU A 301 18.96 8.94 15.55
N TRP A 302 20.05 8.35 15.15
CA TRP A 302 20.15 6.91 14.91
C TRP A 302 20.58 6.17 16.17
N ASN A 303 20.14 4.94 16.34
CA ASN A 303 20.54 4.08 17.44
C ASN A 303 20.61 2.61 16.99
N GLY A 304 21.11 1.73 17.87
CA GLY A 304 21.28 0.32 17.56
C GLY A 304 20.00 -0.41 17.16
N PHE A 305 18.84 -0.02 17.67
CA PHE A 305 17.55 -0.62 17.31
C PHE A 305 17.14 -0.31 15.87
N ILE A 306 17.36 0.94 15.42
CA ILE A 306 17.07 1.33 14.03
C ILE A 306 17.96 0.55 13.07
N ILE A 307 19.27 0.44 13.37
CA ILE A 307 20.21 -0.32 12.55
C ILE A 307 19.80 -1.80 12.49
N ALA A 308 19.50 -2.41 13.65
CA ALA A 308 19.05 -3.79 13.73
C ALA A 308 17.79 -4.02 12.89
N GLY A 309 16.81 -3.12 12.97
CA GLY A 309 15.58 -3.20 12.19
C GLY A 309 15.81 -3.09 10.68
N ILE A 310 16.71 -2.20 10.23
CA ILE A 310 17.07 -2.10 8.80
C ILE A 310 17.72 -3.40 8.32
N VAL A 311 18.67 -3.96 9.09
CA VAL A 311 19.33 -5.23 8.76
C VAL A 311 18.31 -6.38 8.71
N LEU A 312 17.42 -6.47 9.71
CA LEU A 312 16.36 -7.48 9.74
C LEU A 312 15.41 -7.35 8.54
N THR A 313 15.10 -6.14 8.07
CA THR A 313 14.27 -5.94 6.88
C THR A 313 14.94 -6.55 5.64
N ILE A 314 16.25 -6.34 5.46
CA ILE A 314 17.00 -6.94 4.36
C ILE A 314 16.99 -8.46 4.46
N VAL A 315 17.25 -9.00 5.65
CA VAL A 315 17.22 -10.47 5.91
C VAL A 315 15.85 -11.06 5.61
N ALA A 316 14.77 -10.37 5.99
CA ALA A 316 13.40 -10.81 5.71
C ALA A 316 13.11 -10.92 4.21
N ILE A 317 13.50 -9.92 3.42
CA ILE A 317 13.32 -9.92 1.95
C ILE A 317 14.09 -11.08 1.32
N LEU A 318 15.31 -11.31 1.75
CA LEU A 318 16.15 -12.41 1.25
C LEU A 318 15.60 -13.79 1.64
N THR A 319 15.06 -13.92 2.86
CA THR A 319 14.48 -15.17 3.37
C THR A 319 13.17 -15.52 2.67
N ALA A 320 12.32 -14.52 2.40
CA ALA A 320 11.04 -14.71 1.74
C ALA A 320 11.13 -15.00 0.24
N LYS A 321 12.36 -15.04 -0.32
CA LYS A 321 12.62 -15.34 -1.72
C LYS A 321 11.90 -16.63 -2.11
N GLN A 322 10.93 -16.55 -3.02
CA GLN A 322 10.27 -17.71 -3.60
C GLN A 322 11.26 -18.42 -4.55
N LYS A 323 11.35 -19.75 -4.43
CA LYS A 323 12.06 -20.57 -5.41
C LYS A 323 11.26 -20.52 -6.72
N ASP A 324 11.88 -20.25 -7.84
CA ASP A 324 11.22 -20.36 -9.14
C ASP A 324 10.74 -21.80 -9.33
N ASP A 325 9.47 -22.00 -9.68
CA ASP A 325 8.90 -23.31 -10.00
C ASP A 325 9.59 -23.97 -11.22
N SER A 326 10.40 -23.22 -11.94
CA SER A 326 11.25 -23.72 -13.03
C SER A 326 12.41 -24.60 -12.54
N GLU A 327 12.97 -24.35 -11.34
CA GLU A 327 14.01 -25.21 -10.76
C GLU A 327 13.47 -26.53 -10.21
N SER A 328 12.20 -26.56 -9.75
CA SER A 328 11.59 -27.80 -9.23
C SER A 328 11.24 -28.81 -10.31
N LYS A 329 11.14 -28.39 -11.58
CA LYS A 329 10.90 -29.29 -12.73
C LYS A 329 12.16 -29.90 -13.33
N GLN A 330 13.33 -29.44 -12.91
CA GLN A 330 14.63 -30.02 -13.32
C GLN A 330 15.16 -31.07 -12.34
N GLU A 331 14.57 -31.17 -11.14
CA GLU A 331 14.96 -32.16 -10.11
C GLU A 331 14.05 -33.43 -10.10
N LEU A 332 13.09 -33.56 -11.02
CA LEU A 332 12.23 -34.73 -11.25
C LEU A 332 12.51 -35.36 -12.63
#